data_a13ccd8ec88df701fb4927ff06d5bb32
#
_entry.id   a13ccd8ec88df701fb4927ff06d5bb32
#
_cell.length_a   1.000
_cell.length_b   1.000
_cell.length_c   1.000
_cell.angle_alpha   90.00
_cell.angle_beta   90.00
_cell.angle_gamma   90.00
#
_symmetry.space_group_name_H-M   'P 1'
#
loop_
_entity.id
_entity.type
_entity.pdbx_description
1 polymer ?
#
loop_
_entity_poly.entity_id
_entity_poly.type
_entity_poly.pdbx_seq_one_letter_code
_entity_poly.pdbx_strand_id
1 'polypeptide(L)'
;SNQGACTNACRWDYKVKPGQQNQSGDVVLLQEARRPDDLMPMEEDEHGTYIMNSKDLRAIEHIERLTKMGVDSFKIEGRTKSPYYVARTCQAYRSAINDAVAGKPFDTNLLGNLEGLANRGYTDGFYERHHDKEYQLYMRGHSLSGRSLYVGETLDIDHENGRVKVDVKNRFSVGDKLEIIEPNGNQDLVLNQMWNMSGEPISVAPGSGHFVWIKLALKGNKAYIARYTNEPAPIETASSCSNGESCCNA
;
A
#
# COMPACT_ATOMS: atom_id res chain seq x y z
N SER A 1 2.28 -18.57 3.98
CA SER A 1 3.37 -19.16 4.78
C SER A 1 4.54 -19.49 3.85
N ASN A 2 5.75 -19.26 4.31
CA ASN A 2 6.98 -19.48 3.53
C ASN A 2 7.18 -20.97 3.13
N GLN A 3 6.50 -21.88 3.83
CA GLN A 3 6.57 -23.32 3.59
C GLN A 3 5.39 -23.84 2.77
N GLY A 4 4.55 -22.96 2.21
CA GLY A 4 3.35 -23.35 1.45
C GLY A 4 2.22 -23.95 2.28
N ALA A 5 2.43 -24.19 3.57
CA ALA A 5 1.42 -24.70 4.49
C ALA A 5 1.00 -23.61 5.48
N CYS A 6 -0.30 -23.42 5.67
CA CYS A 6 -0.81 -22.56 6.72
C CYS A 6 -0.57 -23.21 8.09
N THR A 7 0.15 -22.52 8.97
CA THR A 7 0.41 -23.00 10.35
C THR A 7 -0.80 -22.91 11.26
N ASN A 8 -1.92 -22.34 10.75
CA ASN A 8 -3.14 -22.08 11.51
C ASN A 8 -2.89 -21.26 12.80
N ALA A 9 -1.96 -20.32 12.76
CA ALA A 9 -1.62 -19.48 13.91
C ALA A 9 -2.85 -18.79 14.53
N CYS A 10 -3.88 -18.49 13.75
CA CYS A 10 -5.15 -17.96 14.26
C CYS A 10 -5.96 -18.92 15.16
N ARG A 11 -5.53 -20.17 15.28
CA ARG A 11 -6.17 -21.21 16.12
C ARG A 11 -5.26 -21.71 17.24
N TRP A 12 -4.11 -21.10 17.45
CA TRP A 12 -3.22 -21.45 18.55
C TRP A 12 -3.78 -20.94 19.89
N ASP A 13 -3.32 -21.53 20.95
CA ASP A 13 -3.71 -21.12 22.32
C ASP A 13 -2.80 -19.99 22.79
N TYR A 14 -3.37 -18.80 22.93
CA TYR A 14 -2.67 -17.60 23.35
C TYR A 14 -3.07 -17.16 24.75
N LYS A 15 -2.09 -16.75 25.53
CA LYS A 15 -2.31 -16.07 26.82
C LYS A 15 -1.92 -14.60 26.66
N VAL A 16 -2.82 -13.74 27.13
CA VAL A 16 -2.59 -12.30 27.16
C VAL A 16 -1.69 -11.96 28.34
N LYS A 17 -0.64 -11.18 28.07
CA LYS A 17 0.26 -10.64 29.09
C LYS A 17 0.25 -9.12 29.03
N PRO A 18 0.35 -8.40 30.15
CA PRO A 18 0.53 -6.95 30.14
C PRO A 18 1.84 -6.61 29.41
N GLY A 19 1.78 -5.66 28.49
CA GLY A 19 2.94 -5.09 27.82
C GLY A 19 3.30 -3.72 28.38
N GLN A 20 4.24 -3.05 27.72
CA GLN A 20 4.59 -1.67 28.05
C GLN A 20 3.74 -0.70 27.26
N GLN A 21 3.36 0.41 27.91
CA GLN A 21 2.70 1.52 27.24
C GLN A 21 3.71 2.21 26.29
N ASN A 22 3.32 2.45 25.05
CA ASN A 22 4.07 3.26 24.09
C ASN A 22 3.29 4.51 23.71
N GLN A 23 3.86 5.36 22.81
CA GLN A 23 3.19 6.61 22.37
C GLN A 23 1.88 6.38 21.60
N SER A 24 1.63 5.16 21.15
CA SER A 24 0.44 4.79 20.37
C SER A 24 -0.65 4.12 21.22
N GLY A 25 -0.40 3.84 22.51
CA GLY A 25 -1.33 3.20 23.42
C GLY A 25 -0.74 2.02 24.18
N ASP A 26 -1.60 1.22 24.81
CA ASP A 26 -1.20 0.04 25.56
C ASP A 26 -0.84 -1.10 24.59
N VAL A 27 0.41 -1.55 24.67
CA VAL A 27 0.84 -2.76 23.97
C VAL A 27 0.55 -3.97 24.85
N VAL A 28 -0.26 -4.86 24.35
CA VAL A 28 -0.56 -6.14 24.97
C VAL A 28 0.33 -7.21 24.34
N LEU A 29 0.89 -8.08 25.14
CA LEU A 29 1.73 -9.16 24.66
C LEU A 29 0.95 -10.49 24.65
N LEU A 30 1.08 -11.24 23.58
CA LEU A 30 0.58 -12.59 23.46
C LEU A 30 1.69 -13.59 23.67
N GLN A 31 1.44 -14.57 24.54
CA GLN A 31 2.28 -15.73 24.76
C GLN A 31 1.60 -16.96 24.16
N GLU A 32 2.22 -17.59 23.18
CA GLU A 32 1.72 -18.85 22.64
C GLU A 32 2.10 -20.00 23.59
N ALA A 33 1.14 -20.91 23.86
CA ALA A 33 1.30 -21.95 24.88
C ALA A 33 2.50 -22.89 24.65
N ARG A 34 2.89 -23.14 23.40
CA ARG A 34 4.03 -24.00 23.04
C ARG A 34 5.36 -23.24 22.93
N ARG A 35 5.31 -21.89 22.99
CA ARG A 35 6.46 -20.99 22.89
C ARG A 35 6.37 -19.92 23.99
N PRO A 36 6.50 -20.30 25.25
CA PRO A 36 6.25 -19.38 26.35
C PRO A 36 7.27 -18.23 26.45
N ASP A 37 8.43 -18.38 25.84
CA ASP A 37 9.50 -17.38 25.84
C ASP A 37 9.43 -16.42 24.63
N ASP A 38 8.52 -16.67 23.67
CA ASP A 38 8.36 -15.87 22.46
C ASP A 38 7.10 -15.00 22.60
N LEU A 39 7.30 -13.78 23.13
CA LEU A 39 6.20 -12.84 23.36
C LEU A 39 5.95 -12.03 22.07
N MET A 40 4.70 -12.01 21.63
CA MET A 40 4.27 -11.32 20.42
C MET A 40 3.43 -10.10 20.77
N PRO A 41 3.77 -8.90 20.29
CA PRO A 41 2.92 -7.75 20.51
C PRO A 41 1.59 -7.90 19.76
N MET A 42 0.52 -7.50 20.45
CA MET A 42 -0.84 -7.42 19.92
C MET A 42 -1.31 -5.99 20.06
N GLU A 43 -1.88 -5.45 19.02
CA GLU A 43 -2.54 -4.15 19.01
C GLU A 43 -4.03 -4.36 18.69
N GLU A 44 -4.88 -3.55 19.30
CA GLU A 44 -6.32 -3.57 19.08
C GLU A 44 -6.82 -2.16 18.84
N ASP A 45 -7.65 -1.99 17.81
CA ASP A 45 -8.34 -0.75 17.52
C ASP A 45 -9.82 -1.00 17.21
N GLU A 46 -10.55 0.02 16.83
CA GLU A 46 -11.97 -0.06 16.47
C GLU A 46 -12.26 -0.98 15.27
N HIS A 47 -11.25 -1.38 14.51
CA HIS A 47 -11.37 -2.24 13.33
C HIS A 47 -10.98 -3.70 13.60
N GLY A 48 -10.36 -3.98 14.74
CA GLY A 48 -10.02 -5.35 15.17
C GLY A 48 -8.68 -5.50 15.88
N THR A 49 -8.32 -6.77 16.09
CA THR A 49 -7.10 -7.18 16.77
C THR A 49 -6.03 -7.58 15.77
N TYR A 50 -4.83 -7.03 15.90
CA TYR A 50 -3.68 -7.25 15.01
C TYR A 50 -2.60 -8.01 15.73
N ILE A 51 -2.30 -9.22 15.23
CA ILE A 51 -1.25 -10.09 15.76
C ILE A 51 -0.24 -10.33 14.64
N MET A 52 1.04 -10.04 14.88
CA MET A 52 2.15 -10.32 13.93
C MET A 52 1.93 -9.72 12.53
N ASN A 53 2.15 -8.43 12.40
CA ASN A 53 2.14 -7.76 11.10
C ASN A 53 3.43 -8.05 10.31
N SER A 54 3.36 -8.99 9.38
CA SER A 54 4.45 -9.18 8.41
C SER A 54 4.45 -8.05 7.37
N LYS A 55 5.65 -7.64 6.94
CA LYS A 55 5.82 -6.72 5.81
C LYS A 55 5.19 -7.30 4.54
N ASP A 56 4.74 -6.43 3.65
CA ASP A 56 4.21 -6.85 2.35
C ASP A 56 5.38 -7.29 1.45
N LEU A 57 5.28 -8.47 0.84
CA LEU A 57 6.28 -8.96 -0.11
C LEU A 57 6.19 -8.15 -1.41
N ARG A 58 7.29 -7.51 -1.80
CA ARG A 58 7.42 -6.76 -3.05
C ARG A 58 8.57 -7.34 -3.88
N ALA A 59 8.23 -7.93 -5.02
CA ALA A 59 9.20 -8.56 -5.91
C ALA A 59 9.35 -7.82 -7.26
N ILE A 60 8.88 -6.59 -7.37
CA ILE A 60 8.82 -5.87 -8.64
C ILE A 60 10.22 -5.62 -9.23
N GLU A 61 11.21 -5.39 -8.40
CA GLU A 61 12.62 -5.18 -8.79
C GLU A 61 13.26 -6.45 -9.35
N HIS A 62 12.69 -7.62 -9.04
CA HIS A 62 13.18 -8.91 -9.49
C HIS A 62 12.50 -9.42 -10.78
N ILE A 63 11.49 -8.70 -11.30
CA ILE A 63 10.69 -9.13 -12.48
C ILE A 63 11.57 -9.33 -13.70
N GLU A 64 12.53 -8.43 -13.96
CA GLU A 64 13.45 -8.55 -15.09
C GLU A 64 14.26 -9.86 -14.99
N ARG A 65 14.84 -10.14 -13.83
CA ARG A 65 15.62 -11.37 -13.57
C ARG A 65 14.76 -12.63 -13.69
N LEU A 66 13.57 -12.61 -13.09
CA LEU A 66 12.65 -13.74 -13.10
C LEU A 66 12.14 -14.03 -14.53
N THR A 67 11.86 -13.01 -15.33
CA THR A 67 11.47 -13.14 -16.73
C THR A 67 12.61 -13.77 -17.55
N LYS A 68 13.86 -13.30 -17.37
CA LYS A 68 15.03 -13.87 -18.02
C LYS A 68 15.31 -15.34 -17.63
N MET A 69 14.93 -15.73 -16.43
CA MET A 69 15.03 -17.13 -15.95
C MET A 69 13.94 -18.04 -16.54
N GLY A 70 12.97 -17.50 -17.27
CA GLY A 70 11.90 -18.26 -17.90
C GLY A 70 10.69 -18.51 -17.00
N VAL A 71 10.41 -17.64 -16.05
CA VAL A 71 9.16 -17.72 -15.26
C VAL A 71 7.98 -17.30 -16.14
N ASP A 72 7.05 -18.22 -16.36
CA ASP A 72 5.92 -18.04 -17.28
C ASP A 72 4.78 -17.19 -16.70
N SER A 73 4.62 -17.17 -15.36
CA SER A 73 3.49 -16.50 -14.72
C SER A 73 3.84 -15.98 -13.33
N PHE A 74 3.33 -14.80 -13.01
CA PHE A 74 3.47 -14.17 -11.69
C PHE A 74 2.09 -14.06 -11.03
N LYS A 75 1.95 -14.64 -9.84
CA LYS A 75 0.73 -14.53 -9.04
C LYS A 75 0.86 -13.41 -8.04
N ILE A 76 -0.06 -12.44 -8.10
CA ILE A 76 -0.20 -11.36 -7.11
C ILE A 76 -1.30 -11.76 -6.13
N GLU A 77 -0.99 -11.72 -4.84
CA GLU A 77 -1.96 -12.01 -3.77
C GLU A 77 -2.30 -10.72 -3.03
N GLY A 78 -3.60 -10.39 -2.99
CA GLY A 78 -4.09 -9.15 -2.36
C GLY A 78 -5.52 -9.31 -1.83
N ARG A 79 -5.89 -10.51 -1.34
CA ARG A 79 -7.27 -10.85 -0.94
C ARG A 79 -7.89 -9.89 0.08
N THR A 80 -7.10 -9.36 0.99
CA THR A 80 -7.55 -8.43 2.04
C THR A 80 -7.29 -6.96 1.69
N LYS A 81 -6.73 -6.69 0.51
CA LYS A 81 -6.40 -5.34 0.07
C LYS A 81 -7.58 -4.69 -0.67
N SER A 82 -7.61 -3.36 -0.71
CA SER A 82 -8.64 -2.61 -1.43
C SER A 82 -8.55 -2.83 -2.95
N PRO A 83 -9.65 -2.67 -3.71
CA PRO A 83 -9.60 -2.71 -5.17
C PRO A 83 -8.61 -1.72 -5.77
N TYR A 84 -8.46 -0.53 -5.18
CA TYR A 84 -7.45 0.45 -5.56
C TYR A 84 -6.03 -0.09 -5.43
N TYR A 85 -5.70 -0.74 -4.30
CA TYR A 85 -4.40 -1.38 -4.09
C TYR A 85 -4.12 -2.42 -5.18
N VAL A 86 -5.10 -3.29 -5.45
CA VAL A 86 -4.96 -4.34 -6.47
C VAL A 86 -4.73 -3.73 -7.85
N ALA A 87 -5.51 -2.72 -8.23
CA ALA A 87 -5.38 -2.05 -9.52
C ALA A 87 -3.99 -1.42 -9.71
N ARG A 88 -3.52 -0.67 -8.73
CA ARG A 88 -2.18 -0.03 -8.78
C ARG A 88 -1.05 -1.05 -8.82
N THR A 89 -1.15 -2.08 -8.00
CA THR A 89 -0.15 -3.16 -7.99
C THR A 89 -0.10 -3.87 -9.33
N CYS A 90 -1.26 -4.28 -9.87
CA CYS A 90 -1.32 -4.94 -11.18
C CYS A 90 -0.79 -4.03 -12.30
N GLN A 91 -1.08 -2.74 -12.27
CA GLN A 91 -0.58 -1.78 -13.26
C GLN A 91 0.96 -1.67 -13.21
N ALA A 92 1.54 -1.51 -12.01
CA ALA A 92 2.98 -1.42 -11.85
C ALA A 92 3.70 -2.70 -12.30
N TYR A 93 3.21 -3.87 -11.86
CA TYR A 93 3.78 -5.16 -12.27
C TYR A 93 3.60 -5.44 -13.77
N ARG A 94 2.47 -5.05 -14.37
CA ARG A 94 2.27 -5.19 -15.82
C ARG A 94 3.27 -4.35 -16.60
N SER A 95 3.55 -3.12 -16.17
CA SER A 95 4.58 -2.28 -16.77
C SER A 95 5.97 -2.92 -16.65
N ALA A 96 6.34 -3.39 -15.46
CA ALA A 96 7.63 -4.06 -15.25
C ALA A 96 7.80 -5.32 -16.12
N ILE A 97 6.74 -6.13 -16.24
CA ILE A 97 6.75 -7.34 -17.09
C ILE A 97 6.90 -6.95 -18.58
N ASN A 98 6.15 -5.95 -19.05
CA ASN A 98 6.22 -5.51 -20.44
C ASN A 98 7.62 -4.98 -20.79
N ASP A 99 8.24 -4.21 -19.90
CA ASP A 99 9.59 -3.71 -20.09
C ASP A 99 10.63 -4.85 -20.06
N ALA A 100 10.49 -5.82 -19.14
CA ALA A 100 11.37 -6.98 -19.09
C ALA A 100 11.28 -7.84 -20.37
N VAL A 101 10.07 -8.09 -20.89
CA VAL A 101 9.85 -8.82 -22.15
C VAL A 101 10.41 -8.05 -23.34
N ALA A 102 10.33 -6.71 -23.32
CA ALA A 102 10.92 -5.85 -24.36
C ALA A 102 12.45 -5.69 -24.20
N GLY A 103 13.09 -6.34 -23.23
CA GLY A 103 14.52 -6.25 -22.96
C GLY A 103 14.97 -4.90 -22.38
N LYS A 104 14.05 -4.11 -21.86
CA LYS A 104 14.36 -2.86 -21.19
C LYS A 104 14.76 -3.09 -19.74
N PRO A 105 15.62 -2.23 -19.16
CA PRO A 105 15.93 -2.28 -17.73
C PRO A 105 14.70 -1.93 -16.88
N PHE A 106 14.74 -2.33 -15.61
CA PHE A 106 13.69 -2.02 -14.64
C PHE A 106 13.56 -0.50 -14.44
N ASP A 107 12.33 0.00 -14.56
CA ASP A 107 12.01 1.40 -14.28
C ASP A 107 11.79 1.61 -12.78
N THR A 108 12.73 2.28 -12.11
CA THR A 108 12.68 2.57 -10.68
C THR A 108 11.52 3.48 -10.25
N ASN A 109 10.91 4.24 -11.19
CA ASN A 109 9.73 5.06 -10.91
C ASN A 109 8.52 4.20 -10.49
N LEU A 110 8.48 2.94 -10.91
CA LEU A 110 7.42 2.00 -10.51
C LEU A 110 7.40 1.72 -9.00
N LEU A 111 8.53 1.89 -8.30
CA LEU A 111 8.59 1.79 -6.84
C LEU A 111 7.72 2.86 -6.16
N GLY A 112 7.81 4.10 -6.64
CA GLY A 112 7.00 5.21 -6.12
C GLY A 112 5.49 4.98 -6.25
N ASN A 113 5.05 4.25 -7.27
CA ASN A 113 3.65 3.88 -7.46
C ASN A 113 3.16 2.90 -6.38
N LEU A 114 4.03 2.03 -5.88
CA LEU A 114 3.71 1.06 -4.83
C LEU A 114 3.87 1.66 -3.43
N GLU A 115 4.86 2.51 -3.22
CA GLU A 115 5.10 3.19 -1.93
C GLU A 115 3.94 4.09 -1.51
N GLY A 116 3.20 4.65 -2.48
CA GLY A 116 1.97 5.41 -2.24
C GLY A 116 0.77 4.57 -1.78
N LEU A 117 0.88 3.24 -1.79
CA LEU A 117 -0.19 2.35 -1.36
C LEU A 117 -0.14 2.14 0.16
N ALA A 118 -1.32 1.90 0.75
CA ALA A 118 -1.40 1.49 2.15
C ALA A 118 -0.71 0.13 2.36
N ASN A 119 0.48 0.15 2.95
CA ASN A 119 1.31 -1.04 3.15
C ASN A 119 1.87 -1.07 4.58
N ARG A 120 2.44 -2.20 4.97
CA ARG A 120 3.08 -2.45 6.27
C ARG A 120 4.61 -2.36 6.22
N GLY A 121 5.13 -1.61 5.28
CA GLY A 121 6.51 -1.69 4.84
C GLY A 121 6.71 -2.86 3.88
N TYR A 122 7.74 -2.79 3.07
CA TYR A 122 8.04 -3.80 2.06
C TYR A 122 9.23 -4.66 2.44
N THR A 123 9.25 -5.88 1.94
CA THR A 123 10.38 -6.80 1.96
C THR A 123 10.46 -7.52 0.61
N ASP A 124 11.65 -7.83 0.17
CA ASP A 124 11.92 -8.72 -0.97
C ASP A 124 11.89 -10.21 -0.60
N GLY A 125 11.66 -10.51 0.70
CA GLY A 125 11.61 -11.88 1.20
C GLY A 125 12.95 -12.60 1.08
N PHE A 126 12.98 -13.70 0.31
CA PHE A 126 14.18 -14.52 0.13
C PHE A 126 14.80 -14.42 -1.28
N TYR A 127 14.44 -13.38 -2.04
CA TYR A 127 14.94 -13.24 -3.42
C TYR A 127 16.45 -12.99 -3.49
N GLU A 128 17.03 -12.33 -2.49
CA GLU A 128 18.47 -12.02 -2.48
C GLU A 128 19.21 -12.76 -1.36
N ARG A 129 18.66 -12.81 -0.15
CA ARG A 129 19.30 -13.44 1.00
C ARG A 129 18.27 -13.79 2.08
N HIS A 130 18.65 -14.70 2.99
CA HIS A 130 17.90 -14.87 4.25
C HIS A 130 18.02 -13.61 5.09
N HIS A 131 16.87 -13.06 5.47
CA HIS A 131 16.80 -11.91 6.36
C HIS A 131 16.55 -12.37 7.78
N ASP A 132 17.16 -11.66 8.74
CA ASP A 132 16.94 -11.88 10.17
C ASP A 132 15.51 -11.46 10.59
N LYS A 133 15.14 -11.73 11.84
CA LYS A 133 13.80 -11.55 12.42
C LYS A 133 13.22 -10.12 12.33
N GLU A 134 14.02 -9.14 11.93
CA GLU A 134 13.65 -7.72 11.83
C GLU A 134 12.65 -7.38 10.71
N TYR A 135 12.34 -8.33 9.82
CA TYR A 135 11.42 -8.11 8.69
C TYR A 135 9.93 -8.23 9.05
N GLN A 136 9.61 -8.47 10.31
CA GLN A 136 8.24 -8.39 10.77
C GLN A 136 8.01 -7.08 11.50
N LEU A 137 6.97 -6.36 11.12
CA LEU A 137 6.58 -5.09 11.77
C LEU A 137 5.76 -5.40 13.01
N TYR A 138 6.44 -5.73 14.11
CA TYR A 138 5.76 -5.96 15.39
C TYR A 138 5.23 -4.67 16.04
N MET A 139 5.75 -3.50 15.62
CA MET A 139 5.51 -2.21 16.28
C MET A 139 4.52 -1.28 15.54
N ARG A 140 3.96 -1.72 14.41
CA ARG A 140 3.02 -0.88 13.64
C ARG A 140 1.84 -1.70 13.14
N GLY A 141 0.71 -1.55 13.82
CA GLY A 141 -0.54 -2.23 13.48
C GLY A 141 -1.24 -1.70 12.22
N HIS A 142 -0.93 -0.49 11.78
CA HIS A 142 -1.60 0.18 10.66
C HIS A 142 -0.74 0.27 9.40
N SER A 143 -1.42 0.36 8.27
CA SER A 143 -0.77 0.56 6.97
C SER A 143 -0.26 2.00 6.82
N LEU A 144 0.93 2.15 6.26
CA LEU A 144 1.49 3.45 5.90
C LEU A 144 1.12 3.79 4.45
N SER A 145 0.67 5.01 4.21
CA SER A 145 0.45 5.56 2.88
C SER A 145 1.36 6.78 2.67
N GLY A 146 2.12 6.80 1.58
CA GLY A 146 3.13 7.82 1.32
C GLY A 146 2.62 8.98 0.46
N ARG A 147 2.85 8.94 -0.85
CA ARG A 147 2.74 10.11 -1.75
C ARG A 147 1.34 10.41 -2.28
N SER A 148 0.42 9.46 -2.24
CA SER A 148 -0.93 9.65 -2.75
C SER A 148 -1.96 8.98 -1.85
N LEU A 149 -3.08 9.65 -1.69
CA LEU A 149 -4.22 9.17 -0.93
C LEU A 149 -5.34 8.77 -1.89
N TYR A 150 -5.84 7.56 -1.80
CA TYR A 150 -7.03 7.13 -2.52
C TYR A 150 -8.24 7.96 -2.07
N VAL A 151 -8.89 8.68 -2.98
CA VAL A 151 -10.00 9.58 -2.62
C VAL A 151 -11.33 9.16 -3.23
N GLY A 152 -11.35 8.32 -4.25
CA GLY A 152 -12.61 7.86 -4.81
C GLY A 152 -12.48 7.02 -6.08
N GLU A 153 -13.62 6.54 -6.53
CA GLU A 153 -13.76 5.81 -7.79
C GLU A 153 -14.91 6.39 -8.63
N THR A 154 -14.75 6.33 -9.94
CA THR A 154 -15.76 6.81 -10.85
C THR A 154 -16.88 5.78 -10.99
N LEU A 155 -18.14 6.24 -11.02
CA LEU A 155 -19.31 5.39 -11.16
C LEU A 155 -20.00 5.57 -12.50
N ASP A 156 -20.23 6.83 -12.92
CA ASP A 156 -21.08 7.18 -14.03
C ASP A 156 -20.51 8.39 -14.79
N ILE A 157 -20.84 8.52 -16.06
CA ILE A 157 -20.34 9.59 -16.93
C ILE A 157 -21.52 10.36 -17.51
N ASP A 158 -21.57 11.64 -17.21
CA ASP A 158 -22.48 12.59 -17.86
C ASP A 158 -21.78 13.20 -19.08
N HIS A 159 -22.01 12.60 -20.22
CA HIS A 159 -21.38 13.02 -21.48
C HIS A 159 -21.86 14.40 -21.95
N GLU A 160 -23.09 14.80 -21.62
CA GLU A 160 -23.65 16.09 -22.04
C GLU A 160 -22.93 17.25 -21.33
N ASN A 161 -22.66 17.10 -20.05
CA ASN A 161 -21.99 18.13 -19.26
C ASN A 161 -20.48 17.90 -19.11
N GLY A 162 -19.95 16.79 -19.60
CA GLY A 162 -18.55 16.40 -19.47
C GLY A 162 -18.14 16.22 -18.00
N ARG A 163 -18.99 15.57 -17.21
CA ARG A 163 -18.79 15.33 -15.79
C ARG A 163 -18.74 13.85 -15.49
N VAL A 164 -18.05 13.51 -14.43
CA VAL A 164 -17.98 12.14 -13.92
C VAL A 164 -18.46 12.10 -12.49
N LYS A 165 -19.35 11.15 -12.18
CA LYS A 165 -19.82 10.87 -10.84
C LYS A 165 -18.75 10.09 -10.08
N VAL A 166 -18.39 10.56 -8.90
CA VAL A 166 -17.38 9.95 -8.03
C VAL A 166 -18.04 9.47 -6.74
N ASP A 167 -17.79 8.22 -6.39
CA ASP A 167 -18.01 7.67 -5.06
C ASP A 167 -16.82 8.07 -4.20
N VAL A 168 -17.04 8.97 -3.26
CA VAL A 168 -15.99 9.55 -2.41
C VAL A 168 -15.61 8.57 -1.32
N LYS A 169 -14.33 8.26 -1.19
CA LYS A 169 -13.77 7.39 -0.15
C LYS A 169 -13.02 8.18 0.92
N ASN A 170 -12.28 9.20 0.51
CA ASN A 170 -11.59 10.12 1.39
C ASN A 170 -11.79 11.56 0.94
N ARG A 171 -11.60 12.50 1.86
CA ARG A 171 -11.77 13.93 1.59
C ARG A 171 -10.81 14.45 0.52
N PHE A 172 -11.33 15.26 -0.40
CA PHE A 172 -10.56 16.06 -1.36
C PHE A 172 -11.28 17.37 -1.69
N SER A 173 -10.57 18.30 -2.30
CA SER A 173 -11.06 19.67 -2.50
C SER A 173 -10.74 20.19 -3.90
N VAL A 174 -11.48 21.19 -4.32
CA VAL A 174 -11.11 22.01 -5.47
C VAL A 174 -9.73 22.63 -5.21
N GLY A 175 -8.86 22.59 -6.21
CA GLY A 175 -7.45 22.96 -6.12
C GLY A 175 -6.49 21.79 -5.86
N ASP A 176 -6.98 20.63 -5.41
CA ASP A 176 -6.13 19.46 -5.22
C ASP A 176 -5.61 18.94 -6.56
N LYS A 177 -4.35 18.50 -6.55
CA LYS A 177 -3.78 17.72 -7.66
C LYS A 177 -4.19 16.26 -7.50
N LEU A 178 -4.90 15.75 -8.50
CA LEU A 178 -5.41 14.39 -8.55
C LEU A 178 -4.68 13.57 -9.61
N GLU A 179 -4.49 12.29 -9.34
CA GLU A 179 -4.10 11.28 -10.31
C GLU A 179 -5.33 10.44 -10.65
N ILE A 180 -5.67 10.38 -11.92
CA ILE A 180 -6.75 9.56 -12.47
C ILE A 180 -6.12 8.29 -13.02
N ILE A 181 -6.50 7.16 -12.46
CA ILE A 181 -5.85 5.87 -12.69
C ILE A 181 -6.77 5.00 -13.53
N GLU A 182 -6.36 4.75 -14.76
CA GLU A 182 -7.11 3.96 -15.73
C GLU A 182 -6.26 2.80 -16.27
N PRO A 183 -6.85 1.71 -16.77
CA PRO A 183 -6.10 0.58 -17.35
C PRO A 183 -5.16 0.98 -18.48
N ASN A 184 -5.53 1.99 -19.25
CA ASN A 184 -4.80 2.45 -20.44
C ASN A 184 -3.79 3.58 -20.14
N GLY A 185 -3.50 3.84 -18.89
CA GLY A 185 -2.53 4.84 -18.43
C GLY A 185 -3.16 5.96 -17.61
N ASN A 186 -2.37 6.49 -16.71
CA ASN A 186 -2.79 7.52 -15.77
C ASN A 186 -2.76 8.91 -16.40
N GLN A 187 -3.50 9.84 -15.79
CA GLN A 187 -3.44 11.26 -16.11
C GLN A 187 -3.50 12.09 -14.83
N ASP A 188 -2.75 13.18 -14.82
CA ASP A 188 -2.79 14.16 -13.74
C ASP A 188 -3.84 15.24 -14.05
N LEU A 189 -4.55 15.67 -13.02
CA LEU A 189 -5.57 16.69 -13.08
C LEU A 189 -5.47 17.60 -11.86
N VAL A 190 -5.54 18.92 -12.06
CA VAL A 190 -5.87 19.87 -10.99
C VAL A 190 -7.38 20.03 -10.98
N LEU A 191 -8.02 19.69 -9.86
CA LEU A 191 -9.47 19.77 -9.75
C LEU A 191 -9.95 21.23 -9.71
N ASN A 192 -10.60 21.68 -10.75
CA ASN A 192 -11.05 23.07 -10.85
C ASN A 192 -12.52 23.26 -10.48
N GLN A 193 -13.34 22.23 -10.67
CA GLN A 193 -14.79 22.32 -10.48
C GLN A 193 -15.36 21.02 -9.93
N MET A 194 -16.26 21.14 -8.98
CA MET A 194 -16.97 20.03 -8.34
C MET A 194 -18.39 20.47 -7.98
N TRP A 195 -19.33 19.54 -8.05
CA TRP A 195 -20.75 19.76 -7.73
C TRP A 195 -21.27 18.63 -6.84
N ASN A 196 -22.25 18.99 -6.01
CA ASN A 196 -23.03 17.99 -5.27
C ASN A 196 -24.03 17.27 -6.19
N MET A 197 -24.79 16.34 -5.64
CA MET A 197 -25.79 15.58 -6.40
C MET A 197 -27.00 16.42 -6.85
N SER A 198 -27.23 17.60 -6.26
CA SER A 198 -28.24 18.56 -6.68
C SER A 198 -27.76 19.50 -7.80
N GLY A 199 -26.48 19.38 -8.23
CA GLY A 199 -25.88 20.21 -9.27
C GLY A 199 -25.35 21.55 -8.78
N GLU A 200 -25.31 21.78 -7.47
CA GLU A 200 -24.76 23.00 -6.88
C GLU A 200 -23.24 22.90 -6.77
N PRO A 201 -22.49 23.97 -7.09
CA PRO A 201 -21.05 23.98 -6.96
C PRO A 201 -20.63 23.85 -5.49
N ILE A 202 -19.63 22.99 -5.23
CA ILE A 202 -19.05 22.78 -3.92
C ILE A 202 -17.52 22.81 -4.03
N SER A 203 -16.85 23.15 -2.93
CA SER A 203 -15.37 23.21 -2.89
C SER A 203 -14.74 21.99 -2.22
N VAL A 204 -15.51 21.20 -1.47
CA VAL A 204 -15.01 20.06 -0.69
C VAL A 204 -15.92 18.86 -0.84
N ALA A 205 -15.32 17.70 -1.14
CA ALA A 205 -15.94 16.38 -0.99
C ALA A 205 -15.59 15.85 0.41
N PRO A 206 -16.58 15.64 1.30
CA PRO A 206 -16.29 15.47 2.73
C PRO A 206 -15.67 14.11 3.09
N GLY A 207 -15.87 13.07 2.27
CA GLY A 207 -15.34 11.73 2.53
C GLY A 207 -16.32 10.62 2.21
N SER A 208 -16.11 9.45 2.79
CA SER A 208 -16.90 8.25 2.51
C SER A 208 -18.39 8.46 2.74
N GLY A 209 -19.20 7.78 1.90
CA GLY A 209 -20.68 7.90 1.93
C GLY A 209 -21.25 9.07 1.12
N HIS A 210 -20.41 9.83 0.44
CA HIS A 210 -20.83 10.95 -0.40
C HIS A 210 -20.55 10.69 -1.87
N PHE A 211 -21.37 11.31 -2.73
CA PHE A 211 -21.19 11.32 -4.17
C PHE A 211 -21.04 12.76 -4.65
N VAL A 212 -20.15 12.97 -5.60
CA VAL A 212 -19.94 14.29 -6.21
C VAL A 212 -19.78 14.15 -7.71
N TRP A 213 -20.04 15.23 -8.44
CA TRP A 213 -19.69 15.37 -9.84
C TRP A 213 -18.42 16.19 -9.98
N ILE A 214 -17.47 15.74 -10.78
CA ILE A 214 -16.26 16.48 -11.12
C ILE A 214 -16.13 16.66 -12.63
N LYS A 215 -15.49 17.75 -13.07
CA LYS A 215 -15.15 17.96 -14.47
C LYS A 215 -13.96 17.09 -14.82
N LEU A 216 -14.20 16.05 -15.61
CA LEU A 216 -13.16 15.07 -15.95
C LEU A 216 -13.53 14.37 -17.27
N ALA A 217 -12.54 14.25 -18.17
CA ALA A 217 -12.64 13.38 -19.33
C ALA A 217 -11.89 12.08 -19.06
N LEU A 218 -12.59 10.95 -19.10
CA LEU A 218 -12.01 9.62 -18.99
C LEU A 218 -11.64 9.10 -20.37
N LYS A 219 -10.55 8.32 -20.45
CA LYS A 219 -10.19 7.54 -21.63
C LYS A 219 -10.96 6.24 -21.72
N GLY A 220 -11.40 5.73 -20.57
CA GLY A 220 -12.20 4.51 -20.40
C GLY A 220 -13.51 4.77 -19.68
N ASN A 221 -14.15 3.70 -19.18
CA ASN A 221 -15.44 3.79 -18.51
C ASN A 221 -15.34 3.90 -16.99
N LYS A 222 -14.19 3.58 -16.41
CA LYS A 222 -13.95 3.61 -14.97
C LYS A 222 -12.52 4.00 -14.65
N ALA A 223 -12.35 4.76 -13.57
CA ALA A 223 -11.06 5.12 -13.02
C ALA A 223 -11.09 5.11 -11.49
N TYR A 224 -9.93 4.89 -10.89
CA TYR A 224 -9.67 5.26 -9.50
C TYR A 224 -9.06 6.65 -9.45
N ILE A 225 -9.33 7.36 -8.36
CA ILE A 225 -8.87 8.74 -8.16
C ILE A 225 -8.03 8.77 -6.89
N ALA A 226 -6.80 9.25 -7.02
CA ALA A 226 -5.92 9.50 -5.89
C ALA A 226 -5.56 10.99 -5.83
N ARG A 227 -5.40 11.53 -4.63
CA ARG A 227 -4.92 12.88 -4.38
C ARG A 227 -3.45 12.84 -4.00
N TYR A 228 -2.63 13.67 -4.62
CA TYR A 228 -1.25 13.84 -4.18
C TYR A 228 -1.22 14.51 -2.79
N THR A 229 -0.43 13.94 -1.89
CA THR A 229 -0.17 14.53 -0.58
C THR A 229 1.16 15.27 -0.66
N ASN A 230 1.20 16.49 -0.09
CA ASN A 230 2.42 17.31 -0.05
C ASN A 230 3.42 16.83 1.02
N GLU A 231 3.07 15.80 1.79
CA GLU A 231 3.97 15.22 2.76
C GLU A 231 5.00 14.33 2.05
N PRO A 232 6.31 14.59 2.21
CA PRO A 232 7.33 13.68 1.74
C PRO A 232 7.13 12.33 2.45
N ALA A 233 7.24 11.22 1.70
CA ALA A 233 7.30 9.90 2.31
C ALA A 233 8.36 9.92 3.41
N PRO A 234 8.11 9.31 4.59
CA PRO A 234 9.13 9.18 5.62
C PRO A 234 10.36 8.51 4.99
N ILE A 235 11.46 9.25 4.95
CA ILE A 235 12.75 8.73 4.49
C ILE A 235 13.12 7.66 5.51
N GLU A 236 13.08 6.39 5.12
CA GLU A 236 13.80 5.36 5.85
C GLU A 236 15.28 5.73 5.73
N THR A 237 15.81 6.41 6.73
CA THR A 237 17.26 6.57 6.86
C THR A 237 17.82 5.18 7.06
N ALA A 238 18.36 4.63 5.99
CA ALA A 238 19.32 3.56 6.13
C ALA A 238 20.39 4.09 7.08
N SER A 239 20.41 3.57 8.31
CA SER A 239 21.49 3.84 9.24
C SER A 239 22.76 3.33 8.58
N SER A 240 23.51 4.28 8.01
CA SER A 240 24.88 4.03 7.60
C SER A 240 25.64 3.53 8.83
N CYS A 241 25.94 2.27 8.88
CA CYS A 241 27.03 1.76 9.70
C CYS A 241 28.34 2.33 9.15
N SER A 242 28.61 3.59 9.50
CA SER A 242 29.94 4.14 9.46
C SER A 242 30.47 4.08 10.89
N ASN A 243 31.24 3.05 11.20
CA ASN A 243 32.41 3.20 12.03
C ASN A 243 33.19 1.88 12.01
N GLY A 244 34.18 1.88 11.14
CA GLY A 244 35.32 0.99 11.31
C GLY A 244 36.07 1.44 12.54
N GLU A 245 36.06 0.63 13.57
CA GLU A 245 37.16 0.59 14.54
C GLU A 245 37.56 -0.86 14.80
N SER A 246 38.76 -1.09 14.42
CA SER A 246 39.62 -2.23 14.72
C SER A 246 39.64 -2.49 16.23
N CYS A 247 39.32 -3.71 16.64
CA CYS A 247 39.80 -4.28 17.90
C CYS A 247 40.37 -5.68 17.63
N CYS A 248 41.62 -5.69 17.11
CA CYS A 248 42.55 -6.73 17.50
C CYS A 248 43.11 -6.31 18.87
N ASN A 249 42.89 -7.11 19.90
CA ASN A 249 43.89 -7.53 20.90
C ASN A 249 43.19 -8.14 22.13
N ALA A 250 43.63 -9.32 22.39
CA ALA A 250 43.74 -10.17 23.56
C ALA A 250 42.84 -11.39 23.55
#